data_671f9fe64c8fb4aa9ac2e36aead5b989
#
_entry.id   671f9fe64c8fb4aa9ac2e36aead5b989
#
_cell.length_a   1.000
_cell.length_b   1.000
_cell.length_c   1.000
_cell.angle_alpha   90.00
_cell.angle_beta   90.00
_cell.angle_gamma   90.00
#
_symmetry.space_group_name_H-M   'P 1'
#
loop_
_entity.id
_entity.type
_entity.pdbx_description
1 polymer ?
#
loop_
_entity_poly.entity_id
_entity_poly.type
_entity_poly.pdbx_seq_one_letter_code
_entity_poly.pdbx_strand_id
1 'polypeptide(L)'
;MSNVAQVFSTNGALAKAINGFSPRQAQTDMALEVANAIEKQSSLIVEAGTGTGKTFAYLIPAFLSVKSSSSGDELNTKIIISTGTKNLQEQLFHKDIPLVKKALASNVQVALLKGRANYLCRYRLAQYQETRGQLDANTLTDLVKVKTWANSTQSGDIGELVNVTEDSAVFPFITSTLDNCLAKDCPDYEQCYLVKARQKAIDADLIVVNHHLFFADMALKDTGFGELIPKAQVMVFDEAHQIGDIASDYFGEAFSTRQLVDLCTDVLQIYRSKLTDVKQLGLAADKLQKTCQEFRLLFNYDPERGNWREKYQQQQFVQKFQRLKVDLDFLYQVIKLCVSRNEAIDSCFDRAVNLLAQYDV
;
A
#
# COMPACT_ATOMS: atom_id res chain seq x y z
N MET A 1 8.69 23.43 25.09
CA MET A 1 7.62 24.41 24.70
C MET A 1 8.17 25.74 24.16
N SER A 2 9.10 26.44 24.81
CA SER A 2 9.63 27.73 24.31
C SER A 2 10.23 27.66 22.91
N ASN A 3 10.84 26.54 22.55
CA ASN A 3 11.47 26.32 21.23
C ASN A 3 10.44 26.19 20.10
N VAL A 4 9.29 25.54 20.33
CA VAL A 4 8.21 25.36 19.31
C VAL A 4 7.62 26.71 18.94
N ALA A 5 7.18 27.53 19.92
CA ALA A 5 6.59 28.84 19.65
C ALA A 5 7.55 29.77 18.91
N GLN A 6 8.86 29.71 19.24
CA GLN A 6 9.89 30.51 18.58
C GLN A 6 10.03 30.18 17.09
N VAL A 7 9.86 28.89 16.69
CA VAL A 7 9.93 28.48 15.29
C VAL A 7 8.84 29.14 14.44
N PHE A 8 7.64 29.34 15.00
CA PHE A 8 6.49 29.96 14.32
C PHE A 8 6.47 31.50 14.43
N SER A 9 7.41 32.14 15.11
CA SER A 9 7.44 33.59 15.26
C SER A 9 7.82 34.31 13.95
N THR A 10 7.59 35.65 13.89
CA THR A 10 7.95 36.50 12.74
C THR A 10 9.42 36.46 12.36
N ASN A 11 10.31 36.20 13.32
CA ASN A 11 11.75 36.06 13.14
C ASN A 11 12.21 34.59 13.32
N GLY A 12 11.25 33.65 13.36
CA GLY A 12 11.48 32.25 13.60
C GLY A 12 12.11 31.52 12.42
N ALA A 13 12.37 30.23 12.63
CA ALA A 13 13.01 29.39 11.63
C ALA A 13 12.14 29.22 10.36
N LEU A 14 10.82 29.11 10.50
CA LEU A 14 9.91 29.03 9.36
C LEU A 14 9.89 30.32 8.55
N ALA A 15 9.87 31.50 9.19
CA ALA A 15 9.88 32.78 8.50
C ALA A 15 11.19 32.99 7.70
N LYS A 16 12.30 32.44 8.15
CA LYS A 16 13.57 32.47 7.41
C LYS A 16 13.65 31.47 6.26
N ALA A 17 12.91 30.36 6.34
CA ALA A 17 12.94 29.29 5.35
C ALA A 17 11.88 29.41 4.25
N ILE A 18 10.77 30.08 4.54
CA ILE A 18 9.59 30.17 3.66
C ILE A 18 9.31 31.64 3.34
N ASN A 19 9.50 32.02 2.08
CA ASN A 19 9.16 33.36 1.61
C ASN A 19 7.66 33.65 1.77
N GLY A 20 7.32 34.79 2.40
CA GLY A 20 5.94 35.17 2.65
C GLY A 20 5.28 34.43 3.82
N PHE A 21 6.04 33.73 4.66
CA PHE A 21 5.51 33.13 5.87
C PHE A 21 4.92 34.23 6.78
N SER A 22 3.68 34.04 7.20
CA SER A 22 3.01 34.89 8.20
C SER A 22 2.59 33.99 9.39
N PRO A 23 3.03 34.32 10.60
CA PRO A 23 2.61 33.60 11.80
C PRO A 23 1.08 33.63 11.97
N ARG A 24 0.52 32.48 12.34
CA ARG A 24 -0.90 32.32 12.63
C ARG A 24 -1.04 31.73 14.02
N GLN A 25 -1.81 32.42 14.89
CA GLN A 25 -1.97 32.00 16.28
C GLN A 25 -2.50 30.56 16.38
N ALA A 26 -3.55 30.20 15.63
CA ALA A 26 -4.12 28.87 15.61
C ALA A 26 -3.11 27.76 15.23
N GLN A 27 -2.17 28.07 14.32
CA GLN A 27 -1.09 27.14 13.93
C GLN A 27 -0.10 26.95 15.07
N THR A 28 0.26 28.03 15.76
CA THR A 28 1.18 27.99 16.90
C THR A 28 0.53 27.25 18.08
N ASP A 29 -0.75 27.52 18.36
CA ASP A 29 -1.48 26.85 19.45
C ASP A 29 -1.58 25.35 19.19
N MET A 30 -1.93 24.93 17.98
CA MET A 30 -1.93 23.53 17.59
C MET A 30 -0.53 22.90 17.77
N ALA A 31 0.53 23.58 17.36
CA ALA A 31 1.89 23.03 17.48
C ALA A 31 2.31 22.86 18.95
N LEU A 32 1.89 23.77 19.83
CA LEU A 32 2.15 23.66 21.27
C LEU A 32 1.39 22.51 21.91
N GLU A 33 0.12 22.29 21.52
CA GLU A 33 -0.66 21.15 22.02
C GLU A 33 -0.10 19.82 21.51
N VAL A 34 0.36 19.74 20.26
CA VAL A 34 1.05 18.54 19.74
C VAL A 34 2.34 18.28 20.52
N ALA A 35 3.15 19.31 20.80
CA ALA A 35 4.36 19.16 21.61
C ALA A 35 4.04 18.67 23.02
N ASN A 36 3.01 19.22 23.64
CA ASN A 36 2.54 18.81 24.98
C ASN A 36 2.05 17.36 25.00
N ALA A 37 1.32 16.93 23.97
CA ALA A 37 0.85 15.56 23.83
C ALA A 37 2.01 14.56 23.67
N ILE A 38 3.02 14.90 22.87
CA ILE A 38 4.24 14.09 22.70
C ILE A 38 5.00 13.98 24.05
N GLU A 39 5.20 15.10 24.73
CA GLU A 39 5.93 15.14 26.02
C GLU A 39 5.21 14.32 27.10
N LYS A 40 3.87 14.43 27.16
CA LYS A 40 3.03 13.70 28.13
C LYS A 40 2.68 12.27 27.72
N GLN A 41 3.09 11.84 26.53
CA GLN A 41 2.72 10.53 25.96
C GLN A 41 1.20 10.32 25.95
N SER A 42 0.45 11.35 25.58
CA SER A 42 -1.02 11.35 25.58
C SER A 42 -1.58 11.46 24.17
N SER A 43 -2.83 11.02 23.99
CA SER A 43 -3.57 11.20 22.74
C SER A 43 -4.09 12.62 22.61
N LEU A 44 -4.06 13.17 21.39
CA LEU A 44 -4.59 14.48 21.04
C LEU A 44 -5.42 14.35 19.75
N ILE A 45 -6.62 14.94 19.76
CA ILE A 45 -7.45 15.11 18.56
C ILE A 45 -7.60 16.61 18.31
N VAL A 46 -7.27 17.04 17.11
CA VAL A 46 -7.33 18.46 16.71
C VAL A 46 -8.14 18.58 15.43
N GLU A 47 -9.12 19.46 15.45
CA GLU A 47 -9.81 19.91 14.25
C GLU A 47 -9.32 21.31 13.87
N ALA A 48 -8.87 21.47 12.65
CA ALA A 48 -8.40 22.74 12.11
C ALA A 48 -8.82 22.89 10.64
N GLY A 49 -9.35 24.05 10.29
CA GLY A 49 -9.79 24.34 8.93
C GLY A 49 -8.69 24.25 7.87
N THR A 50 -9.08 24.21 6.61
CA THR A 50 -8.14 24.25 5.49
C THR A 50 -7.33 25.54 5.49
N GLY A 51 -6.05 25.47 5.14
CA GLY A 51 -5.19 26.65 5.09
C GLY A 51 -4.63 27.12 6.44
N THR A 52 -4.96 26.50 7.58
CA THR A 52 -4.38 26.83 8.90
C THR A 52 -2.89 26.47 9.01
N GLY A 53 -2.39 25.63 8.13
CA GLY A 53 -1.00 25.15 8.16
C GLY A 53 -0.80 23.95 9.10
N LYS A 54 -1.80 23.08 9.22
CA LYS A 54 -1.78 21.84 10.03
C LYS A 54 -0.47 21.06 9.89
N THR A 55 0.02 20.90 8.67
CA THR A 55 1.21 20.10 8.36
C THR A 55 2.43 20.57 9.16
N PHE A 56 2.74 21.87 9.14
CA PHE A 56 3.86 22.37 9.93
C PHE A 56 3.59 22.32 11.43
N ALA A 57 2.32 22.48 11.85
CA ALA A 57 1.94 22.46 13.25
C ALA A 57 2.19 21.08 13.91
N TYR A 58 2.10 19.97 13.18
CA TYR A 58 2.48 18.67 13.72
C TYR A 58 3.93 18.25 13.36
N LEU A 59 4.45 18.66 12.19
CA LEU A 59 5.82 18.30 11.80
C LEU A 59 6.87 18.92 12.71
N ILE A 60 6.75 20.22 13.04
CA ILE A 60 7.75 20.89 13.85
C ILE A 60 7.94 20.22 15.23
N PRO A 61 6.89 20.01 16.04
CA PRO A 61 7.04 19.30 17.31
C PRO A 61 7.57 17.87 17.14
N ALA A 62 7.11 17.15 16.11
CA ALA A 62 7.59 15.82 15.80
C ALA A 62 9.11 15.81 15.53
N PHE A 63 9.60 16.71 14.67
CA PHE A 63 11.03 16.83 14.40
C PHE A 63 11.86 17.21 15.64
N LEU A 64 11.33 18.10 16.48
CA LEU A 64 11.99 18.53 17.70
C LEU A 64 12.00 17.46 18.81
N SER A 65 11.08 16.47 18.70
CA SER A 65 11.04 15.34 19.66
C SER A 65 12.05 14.24 19.35
N VAL A 66 12.60 14.19 18.13
CA VAL A 66 13.69 13.27 17.79
C VAL A 66 14.94 13.71 18.50
N LYS A 67 15.31 13.00 19.55
CA LYS A 67 16.56 13.27 20.29
C LYS A 67 17.73 12.79 19.45
N SER A 68 18.72 13.64 19.22
CA SER A 68 20.00 13.21 18.64
C SER A 68 20.71 12.27 19.62
N SER A 69 21.13 11.11 19.14
CA SER A 69 21.79 10.03 19.89
C SER A 69 23.20 10.45 20.37
N SER A 70 23.30 11.41 21.29
CA SER A 70 24.58 11.81 21.91
C SER A 70 24.78 11.23 23.32
N SER A 71 23.84 10.43 23.83
CA SER A 71 23.97 9.72 25.12
C SER A 71 23.41 8.27 24.93
N GLY A 72 24.32 7.34 25.02
CA GLY A 72 24.29 5.96 24.55
C GLY A 72 23.30 4.97 25.15
N ASP A 73 22.12 5.34 25.67
CA ASP A 73 21.20 4.40 26.32
C ASP A 73 19.70 4.70 26.14
N GLU A 74 19.30 5.68 25.34
CA GLU A 74 17.86 5.91 25.06
C GLU A 74 17.52 5.51 23.63
N LEU A 75 16.53 4.61 23.48
CA LEU A 75 15.87 4.27 22.21
C LEU A 75 15.51 5.57 21.47
N ASN A 76 16.06 5.76 20.27
CA ASN A 76 15.70 6.89 19.42
C ASN A 76 14.19 6.98 19.26
N THR A 77 13.61 8.16 19.49
CA THR A 77 12.18 8.38 19.27
C THR A 77 11.87 8.19 17.80
N LYS A 78 11.18 7.12 17.48
CA LYS A 78 10.70 6.82 16.12
C LYS A 78 9.30 7.38 15.93
N ILE A 79 9.08 8.02 14.79
CA ILE A 79 7.85 8.73 14.47
C ILE A 79 7.24 8.13 13.20
N ILE A 80 5.93 7.87 13.22
CA ILE A 80 5.15 7.54 12.04
C ILE A 80 4.19 8.69 11.75
N ILE A 81 4.16 9.15 10.49
CA ILE A 81 3.15 10.08 9.99
C ILE A 81 2.35 9.33 8.91
N SER A 82 1.07 9.17 9.17
CA SER A 82 0.13 8.53 8.28
C SER A 82 -0.80 9.56 7.63
N THR A 83 -0.95 9.52 6.30
CA THR A 83 -1.81 10.44 5.53
C THR A 83 -2.92 9.68 4.81
N GLY A 84 -3.99 10.38 4.41
CA GLY A 84 -5.15 9.76 3.77
C GLY A 84 -4.89 9.27 2.34
N THR A 85 -4.08 9.97 1.56
CA THR A 85 -3.87 9.67 0.13
C THR A 85 -2.40 9.59 -0.26
N LYS A 86 -2.12 8.92 -1.40
CA LYS A 86 -0.76 8.87 -1.97
C LYS A 86 -0.24 10.26 -2.33
N ASN A 87 -1.07 11.13 -2.88
CA ASN A 87 -0.68 12.49 -3.27
C ASN A 87 -0.26 13.34 -2.06
N LEU A 88 -1.01 13.23 -0.95
CA LEU A 88 -0.63 13.88 0.31
C LEU A 88 0.67 13.31 0.88
N GLN A 89 0.87 12.00 0.79
CA GLN A 89 2.10 11.33 1.20
C GLN A 89 3.31 11.85 0.40
N GLU A 90 3.18 11.98 -0.93
CA GLU A 90 4.21 12.54 -1.81
C GLU A 90 4.49 14.02 -1.51
N GLN A 91 3.45 14.82 -1.35
CA GLN A 91 3.58 16.23 -0.99
C GLN A 91 4.33 16.39 0.34
N LEU A 92 3.93 15.64 1.36
CA LEU A 92 4.55 15.67 2.67
C LEU A 92 6.05 15.33 2.58
N PHE A 93 6.38 14.24 1.88
CA PHE A 93 7.76 13.74 1.79
C PHE A 93 8.66 14.63 0.92
N HIS A 94 8.18 15.06 -0.25
CA HIS A 94 9.02 15.79 -1.22
C HIS A 94 8.99 17.31 -1.09
N LYS A 95 7.98 17.87 -0.41
CA LYS A 95 7.81 19.33 -0.25
C LYS A 95 7.93 19.79 1.21
N ASP A 96 7.08 19.29 2.09
CA ASP A 96 6.90 19.86 3.43
C ASP A 96 8.06 19.46 4.35
N ILE A 97 8.44 18.18 4.36
CA ILE A 97 9.55 17.67 5.16
C ILE A 97 10.90 18.32 4.81
N PRO A 98 11.30 18.44 3.53
CA PRO A 98 12.54 19.17 3.18
C PRO A 98 12.56 20.61 3.66
N LEU A 99 11.42 21.32 3.63
CA LEU A 99 11.31 22.67 4.17
C LEU A 99 11.52 22.71 5.70
N VAL A 100 10.92 21.76 6.43
CA VAL A 100 11.10 21.63 7.88
C VAL A 100 12.55 21.28 8.22
N LYS A 101 13.16 20.31 7.51
CA LYS A 101 14.57 19.97 7.68
C LYS A 101 15.48 21.19 7.50
N LYS A 102 15.22 21.97 6.45
CA LYS A 102 15.97 23.20 6.17
C LYS A 102 15.74 24.25 7.27
N ALA A 103 14.49 24.48 7.68
CA ALA A 103 14.14 25.47 8.69
C ALA A 103 14.79 25.17 10.06
N LEU A 104 14.79 23.89 10.45
CA LEU A 104 15.33 23.44 11.74
C LEU A 104 16.82 23.06 11.69
N ALA A 105 17.47 23.12 10.52
CA ALA A 105 18.80 22.56 10.28
C ALA A 105 18.93 21.12 10.82
N SER A 106 17.92 20.29 10.58
CA SER A 106 17.74 18.98 11.18
C SER A 106 18.37 17.86 10.36
N ASN A 107 19.05 16.93 11.04
CA ASN A 107 19.63 15.73 10.46
C ASN A 107 18.73 14.49 10.60
N VAL A 108 17.48 14.64 11.03
CA VAL A 108 16.50 13.55 11.14
C VAL A 108 16.42 12.76 9.84
N GLN A 109 16.60 11.45 9.95
CA GLN A 109 16.49 10.54 8.80
C GLN A 109 15.03 10.26 8.53
N VAL A 110 14.60 10.46 7.29
CA VAL A 110 13.19 10.31 6.89
C VAL A 110 13.08 9.28 5.79
N ALA A 111 12.12 8.37 5.91
CA ALA A 111 11.79 7.39 4.90
C ALA A 111 10.33 7.52 4.46
N LEU A 112 10.10 7.29 3.17
CA LEU A 112 8.78 7.09 2.57
C LEU A 112 8.58 5.60 2.39
N LEU A 113 7.50 5.06 2.96
CA LEU A 113 7.14 3.66 2.78
C LEU A 113 5.73 3.56 2.18
N LYS A 114 5.64 2.90 1.04
CA LYS A 114 4.39 2.63 0.33
C LYS A 114 4.02 1.15 0.41
N GLY A 115 2.77 0.83 0.11
CA GLY A 115 2.33 -0.56 -0.06
C GLY A 115 3.04 -1.24 -1.24
N ARG A 116 3.17 -2.57 -1.18
CA ARG A 116 3.95 -3.35 -2.16
C ARG A 116 3.52 -3.16 -3.61
N ALA A 117 2.24 -2.92 -3.87
CA ALA A 117 1.73 -2.65 -5.21
C ALA A 117 2.22 -1.32 -5.81
N ASN A 118 2.97 -0.50 -5.05
CA ASN A 118 3.59 0.72 -5.54
C ASN A 118 5.08 0.56 -5.88
N TYR A 119 5.60 -0.66 -5.82
CA TYR A 119 6.99 -0.94 -6.18
C TYR A 119 7.06 -1.93 -7.34
N LEU A 120 8.04 -1.71 -8.22
CA LEU A 120 8.38 -2.64 -9.28
C LEU A 120 8.80 -3.99 -8.68
N CYS A 121 8.14 -5.06 -9.09
CA CYS A 121 8.52 -6.42 -8.78
C CYS A 121 9.43 -6.98 -9.90
N ARG A 122 10.72 -7.16 -9.63
CA ARG A 122 11.68 -7.66 -10.61
C ARG A 122 11.33 -9.06 -11.08
N TYR A 123 10.94 -9.93 -10.16
CA TYR A 123 10.50 -11.30 -10.44
C TYR A 123 9.33 -11.33 -11.43
N ARG A 124 8.27 -10.56 -11.17
CA ARG A 124 7.11 -10.49 -12.08
C ARG A 124 7.48 -9.89 -13.43
N LEU A 125 8.25 -8.81 -13.44
CA LEU A 125 8.74 -8.20 -14.69
C LEU A 125 9.51 -9.22 -15.55
N ALA A 126 10.35 -10.06 -14.94
CA ALA A 126 11.10 -11.12 -15.63
C ALA A 126 10.17 -12.20 -16.21
N GLN A 127 9.21 -12.69 -15.42
CA GLN A 127 8.24 -13.70 -15.87
C GLN A 127 7.44 -13.26 -17.08
N TYR A 128 6.97 -11.99 -17.11
CA TYR A 128 6.19 -11.47 -18.24
C TYR A 128 7.03 -11.18 -19.49
N GLN A 129 8.36 -11.19 -19.37
CA GLN A 129 9.22 -11.14 -20.57
C GLN A 129 9.10 -12.40 -21.42
N GLU A 130 8.80 -13.54 -20.80
CA GLU A 130 8.68 -14.83 -21.48
C GLU A 130 7.32 -15.02 -22.19
N THR A 131 6.29 -14.24 -21.79
CA THR A 131 4.88 -14.40 -22.27
C THR A 131 4.42 -13.33 -23.26
N ARG A 132 5.33 -12.62 -23.93
CA ARG A 132 5.08 -11.47 -24.82
C ARG A 132 3.99 -11.64 -25.89
N GLY A 133 3.71 -12.86 -26.33
CA GLY A 133 2.79 -13.11 -27.45
C GLY A 133 1.29 -12.98 -27.14
N GLN A 134 0.91 -12.54 -25.95
CA GLN A 134 -0.48 -12.60 -25.47
C GLN A 134 -1.01 -11.30 -24.86
N LEU A 135 -0.18 -10.25 -24.81
CA LEU A 135 -0.58 -8.93 -24.34
C LEU A 135 -1.06 -8.08 -25.51
N ASP A 136 -2.03 -7.20 -25.25
CA ASP A 136 -2.45 -6.21 -26.22
C ASP A 136 -1.32 -5.20 -26.55
N ALA A 137 -1.44 -4.50 -27.67
CA ALA A 137 -0.39 -3.62 -28.17
C ALA A 137 -0.06 -2.46 -27.20
N ASN A 138 -1.06 -1.95 -26.47
CA ASN A 138 -0.87 -0.85 -25.52
C ASN A 138 -0.08 -1.33 -24.29
N THR A 139 -0.47 -2.46 -23.71
CA THR A 139 0.23 -3.09 -22.60
C THR A 139 1.67 -3.45 -22.95
N LEU A 140 1.92 -3.94 -24.18
CA LEU A 140 3.29 -4.19 -24.67
C LEU A 140 4.11 -2.90 -24.76
N THR A 141 3.52 -1.82 -25.26
CA THR A 141 4.18 -0.51 -25.35
C THR A 141 4.56 0.00 -23.96
N ASP A 142 3.65 -0.07 -23.00
CA ASP A 142 3.92 0.35 -21.63
C ASP A 142 4.96 -0.56 -20.96
N LEU A 143 4.95 -1.85 -21.23
CA LEU A 143 5.97 -2.78 -20.73
C LEU A 143 7.39 -2.42 -21.23
N VAL A 144 7.53 -1.92 -22.46
CA VAL A 144 8.82 -1.42 -22.99
C VAL A 144 9.29 -0.19 -22.23
N LYS A 145 8.36 0.77 -21.93
CA LYS A 145 8.67 1.95 -21.12
C LYS A 145 9.12 1.55 -19.71
N VAL A 146 8.37 0.63 -19.07
CA VAL A 146 8.72 0.08 -17.75
C VAL A 146 10.10 -0.53 -17.74
N LYS A 147 10.46 -1.32 -18.74
CA LYS A 147 11.80 -1.94 -18.84
C LYS A 147 12.92 -0.92 -18.95
N THR A 148 12.71 0.11 -19.76
CA THR A 148 13.70 1.19 -19.91
C THR A 148 13.91 1.89 -18.56
N TRP A 149 12.83 2.23 -17.88
CA TRP A 149 12.86 2.85 -16.55
C TRP A 149 13.46 1.91 -15.47
N ALA A 150 13.16 0.62 -15.52
CA ALA A 150 13.66 -0.38 -14.56
C ALA A 150 15.20 -0.47 -14.53
N ASN A 151 15.87 -0.10 -15.62
CA ASN A 151 17.34 -0.06 -15.69
C ASN A 151 17.95 1.18 -15.01
N SER A 152 17.16 2.22 -14.75
CA SER A 152 17.61 3.51 -14.19
C SER A 152 17.09 3.79 -12.79
N THR A 153 15.92 3.25 -12.43
CA THR A 153 15.33 3.51 -11.11
C THR A 153 16.15 2.90 -9.98
N GLN A 154 16.30 3.66 -8.90
CA GLN A 154 16.93 3.20 -7.66
C GLN A 154 15.91 2.88 -6.56
N SER A 155 14.73 3.48 -6.62
CA SER A 155 13.64 3.29 -5.67
C SER A 155 12.71 2.16 -6.08
N GLY A 156 12.51 1.94 -7.38
CA GLY A 156 11.50 1.08 -7.96
C GLY A 156 10.07 1.57 -7.71
N ASP A 157 9.90 2.82 -7.28
CA ASP A 157 8.59 3.42 -7.03
C ASP A 157 7.87 3.71 -8.35
N ILE A 158 6.76 3.02 -8.61
CA ILE A 158 6.00 3.19 -9.86
C ILE A 158 5.43 4.60 -10.05
N GLY A 159 5.33 5.41 -8.99
CA GLY A 159 4.98 6.82 -9.08
C GLY A 159 5.99 7.66 -9.88
N GLU A 160 7.22 7.16 -10.08
CA GLU A 160 8.24 7.80 -10.94
C GLU A 160 8.00 7.54 -12.44
N LEU A 161 7.08 6.65 -12.81
CA LEU A 161 6.75 6.29 -14.19
C LEU A 161 5.83 7.33 -14.84
N VAL A 162 6.35 8.51 -15.16
CA VAL A 162 5.58 9.62 -15.76
C VAL A 162 5.03 9.33 -17.16
N ASN A 163 5.58 8.32 -17.85
CA ASN A 163 5.22 7.99 -19.24
C ASN A 163 4.22 6.83 -19.37
N VAL A 164 3.69 6.34 -18.26
CA VAL A 164 2.66 5.29 -18.19
C VAL A 164 1.50 5.83 -17.38
N THR A 165 0.28 5.71 -17.91
CA THR A 165 -0.92 6.21 -17.23
C THR A 165 -1.24 5.38 -15.99
N GLU A 166 -1.83 5.98 -14.95
CA GLU A 166 -2.12 5.31 -13.66
C GLU A 166 -3.09 4.13 -13.79
N ASP A 167 -3.90 4.11 -14.85
CA ASP A 167 -4.86 3.05 -15.17
C ASP A 167 -4.32 1.98 -16.13
N SER A 168 -3.03 2.04 -16.49
CA SER A 168 -2.43 1.10 -17.43
C SER A 168 -2.56 -0.34 -16.97
N ALA A 169 -3.00 -1.20 -17.89
CA ALA A 169 -3.10 -2.64 -17.68
C ALA A 169 -1.74 -3.33 -17.42
N VAL A 170 -0.62 -2.61 -17.53
CA VAL A 170 0.72 -3.14 -17.25
C VAL A 170 0.98 -3.37 -15.76
N PHE A 171 0.37 -2.59 -14.86
CA PHE A 171 0.70 -2.62 -13.42
C PHE A 171 0.51 -3.99 -12.75
N PRO A 172 -0.58 -4.74 -12.96
CA PRO A 172 -0.73 -6.08 -12.40
C PRO A 172 0.39 -7.04 -12.81
N PHE A 173 1.06 -6.79 -13.93
CA PHE A 173 2.15 -7.63 -14.45
C PHE A 173 3.52 -7.29 -13.85
N ILE A 174 3.71 -6.09 -13.36
CA ILE A 174 5.00 -5.59 -12.89
C ILE A 174 5.04 -5.27 -11.40
N THR A 175 3.92 -5.35 -10.69
CA THR A 175 3.81 -5.16 -9.23
C THR A 175 3.39 -6.46 -8.56
N SER A 176 3.46 -6.52 -7.25
CA SER A 176 2.99 -7.68 -6.47
C SER A 176 1.94 -7.29 -5.44
N THR A 177 1.09 -8.25 -5.09
CA THR A 177 0.13 -8.18 -3.99
C THR A 177 0.65 -8.99 -2.79
N LEU A 178 -0.08 -8.97 -1.68
CA LEU A 178 0.24 -9.83 -0.53
C LEU A 178 0.18 -11.30 -0.96
N ASP A 179 -0.81 -11.64 -1.78
CA ASP A 179 -1.14 -13.02 -2.14
C ASP A 179 -0.17 -13.64 -3.16
N ASN A 180 0.48 -12.83 -4.00
CA ASN A 180 1.34 -13.36 -5.08
C ASN A 180 2.84 -13.06 -4.89
N CYS A 181 3.23 -12.50 -3.76
CA CYS A 181 4.62 -12.22 -3.43
C CYS A 181 5.26 -13.43 -2.72
N LEU A 182 6.33 -13.94 -3.27
CA LEU A 182 7.06 -15.09 -2.71
C LEU A 182 7.87 -14.75 -1.45
N ALA A 183 7.83 -13.52 -0.98
CA ALA A 183 8.51 -13.06 0.22
C ALA A 183 10.00 -13.49 0.25
N LYS A 184 10.44 -14.20 1.29
CA LYS A 184 11.83 -14.63 1.46
C LYS A 184 12.27 -15.71 0.46
N ASP A 185 11.30 -16.43 -0.12
CA ASP A 185 11.57 -17.50 -1.11
C ASP A 185 11.71 -16.93 -2.54
N CYS A 186 11.59 -15.61 -2.69
CA CYS A 186 11.75 -14.94 -3.99
C CYS A 186 13.22 -14.94 -4.44
N PRO A 187 13.55 -15.39 -5.68
CA PRO A 187 14.92 -15.38 -6.18
C PRO A 187 15.51 -13.95 -6.29
N ASP A 188 14.67 -12.93 -6.41
CA ASP A 188 15.08 -11.52 -6.46
C ASP A 188 14.99 -10.81 -5.09
N TYR A 189 14.91 -11.54 -3.97
CA TYR A 189 14.67 -10.96 -2.64
C TYR A 189 15.69 -9.89 -2.26
N GLU A 190 16.98 -10.14 -2.42
CA GLU A 190 18.08 -9.22 -2.11
C GLU A 190 18.03 -7.92 -2.94
N GLN A 191 17.48 -8.01 -4.16
CA GLN A 191 17.36 -6.88 -5.07
C GLN A 191 15.98 -6.22 -5.01
N CYS A 192 15.06 -6.73 -4.18
CA CYS A 192 13.68 -6.29 -4.10
C CYS A 192 13.58 -4.84 -3.60
N TYR A 193 12.94 -3.99 -4.37
CA TYR A 193 12.74 -2.58 -4.03
C TYR A 193 11.91 -2.39 -2.77
N LEU A 194 10.89 -3.23 -2.55
CA LEU A 194 10.08 -3.20 -1.33
C LEU A 194 10.92 -3.55 -0.10
N VAL A 195 11.79 -4.57 -0.18
CA VAL A 195 12.69 -4.95 0.92
C VAL A 195 13.63 -3.81 1.26
N LYS A 196 14.23 -3.19 0.25
CA LYS A 196 15.11 -2.01 0.43
C LYS A 196 14.37 -0.81 1.03
N ALA A 197 13.12 -0.56 0.61
CA ALA A 197 12.30 0.52 1.17
C ALA A 197 11.96 0.26 2.66
N ARG A 198 11.65 -0.97 3.03
CA ARG A 198 11.42 -1.37 4.41
C ARG A 198 12.67 -1.22 5.27
N GLN A 199 13.83 -1.63 4.76
CA GLN A 199 15.08 -1.44 5.48
C GLN A 199 15.35 0.05 5.74
N LYS A 200 15.17 0.91 4.74
CA LYS A 200 15.27 2.37 4.92
C LYS A 200 14.29 2.89 5.97
N ALA A 201 13.08 2.34 6.05
CA ALA A 201 12.10 2.73 7.07
C ALA A 201 12.51 2.24 8.47
N ILE A 202 13.14 1.08 8.58
CA ILE A 202 13.68 0.59 9.85
C ILE A 202 14.80 1.51 10.36
N ASP A 203 15.64 1.99 9.47
CA ASP A 203 16.80 2.84 9.81
C ASP A 203 16.42 4.32 10.04
N ALA A 204 15.22 4.75 9.58
CA ALA A 204 14.77 6.13 9.68
C ALA A 204 14.21 6.48 11.07
N ASP A 205 14.35 7.76 11.46
CA ASP A 205 13.76 8.33 12.65
C ASP A 205 12.28 8.69 12.45
N LEU A 206 11.92 9.11 11.22
CA LEU A 206 10.57 9.49 10.82
C LEU A 206 10.16 8.74 9.56
N ILE A 207 9.00 8.11 9.60
CA ILE A 207 8.46 7.32 8.49
C ILE A 207 7.14 7.92 8.04
N VAL A 208 7.03 8.18 6.74
CA VAL A 208 5.79 8.63 6.10
C VAL A 208 5.12 7.43 5.45
N VAL A 209 3.88 7.17 5.82
CA VAL A 209 3.03 6.10 5.27
C VAL A 209 1.66 6.65 4.88
N ASN A 210 0.83 5.87 4.22
CA ASN A 210 -0.60 6.17 4.11
C ASN A 210 -1.42 5.30 5.09
N HIS A 211 -2.67 5.70 5.33
CA HIS A 211 -3.56 4.99 6.26
C HIS A 211 -3.76 3.52 5.84
N HIS A 212 -3.88 3.24 4.56
CA HIS A 212 -4.04 1.87 4.06
C HIS A 212 -2.86 0.98 4.44
N LEU A 213 -1.62 1.46 4.30
CA LEU A 213 -0.44 0.68 4.70
C LEU A 213 -0.37 0.52 6.21
N PHE A 214 -0.75 1.55 6.97
CA PHE A 214 -0.79 1.50 8.43
C PHE A 214 -1.75 0.42 8.93
N PHE A 215 -2.98 0.39 8.41
CA PHE A 215 -3.97 -0.61 8.80
C PHE A 215 -3.67 -2.01 8.27
N ALA A 216 -3.06 -2.13 7.08
CA ALA A 216 -2.54 -3.41 6.60
C ALA A 216 -1.48 -3.99 7.55
N ASP A 217 -0.60 -3.15 8.09
CA ASP A 217 0.41 -3.55 9.09
C ASP A 217 -0.25 -4.00 10.40
N MET A 218 -1.24 -3.26 10.89
CA MET A 218 -2.00 -3.64 12.10
C MET A 218 -2.67 -5.00 11.92
N ALA A 219 -3.37 -5.22 10.81
CA ALA A 219 -4.05 -6.48 10.53
C ALA A 219 -3.06 -7.66 10.48
N LEU A 220 -1.85 -7.46 9.92
CA LEU A 220 -0.80 -8.49 9.91
C LEU A 220 -0.24 -8.77 11.30
N LYS A 221 -0.06 -7.74 12.13
CA LYS A 221 0.41 -7.89 13.53
C LYS A 221 -0.57 -8.68 14.37
N ASP A 222 -1.86 -8.46 14.19
CA ASP A 222 -2.92 -9.19 14.90
C ASP A 222 -2.91 -10.70 14.55
N THR A 223 -2.52 -11.05 13.32
CA THR A 223 -2.38 -12.46 12.90
C THR A 223 -1.04 -13.09 13.26
N GLY A 224 -0.07 -12.32 13.79
CA GLY A 224 1.26 -12.80 14.14
C GLY A 224 2.22 -12.99 12.95
N PHE A 225 1.85 -12.61 11.74
CA PHE A 225 2.63 -12.84 10.51
C PHE A 225 3.72 -11.79 10.21
N GLY A 226 4.08 -10.94 11.17
CA GLY A 226 5.20 -10.01 11.03
C GLY A 226 4.81 -8.55 10.99
N GLU A 227 5.82 -7.70 10.82
CA GLU A 227 5.67 -6.24 10.82
C GLU A 227 6.06 -5.67 9.44
N LEU A 228 5.22 -4.79 8.88
CA LEU A 228 5.55 -4.01 7.69
C LEU A 228 6.20 -2.69 8.06
N ILE A 229 5.77 -2.10 9.19
CA ILE A 229 6.18 -0.81 9.71
C ILE A 229 6.79 -1.03 11.09
N PRO A 230 7.98 -0.48 11.39
CA PRO A 230 8.60 -0.62 12.71
C PRO A 230 7.77 0.07 13.80
N LYS A 231 7.95 -0.36 15.05
CA LYS A 231 7.31 0.28 16.22
C LYS A 231 7.75 1.73 16.34
N ALA A 232 6.81 2.60 16.73
CA ALA A 232 7.04 4.02 16.93
C ALA A 232 6.45 4.49 18.25
N GLN A 233 7.06 5.51 18.83
CA GLN A 233 6.62 6.16 20.07
C GLN A 233 5.63 7.28 19.79
N VAL A 234 5.69 7.89 18.59
CA VAL A 234 4.80 8.97 18.16
C VAL A 234 4.13 8.56 16.85
N MET A 235 2.80 8.67 16.82
CA MET A 235 2.00 8.42 15.62
C MET A 235 1.13 9.65 15.34
N VAL A 236 1.22 10.18 14.14
CA VAL A 236 0.40 11.28 13.64
C VAL A 236 -0.48 10.79 12.51
N PHE A 237 -1.79 11.00 12.63
CA PHE A 237 -2.75 10.70 11.58
C PHE A 237 -3.29 12.01 11.01
N ASP A 238 -2.86 12.36 9.80
CA ASP A 238 -3.37 13.52 9.06
C ASP A 238 -4.62 13.11 8.27
N GLU A 239 -5.63 14.00 8.19
CA GLU A 239 -6.95 13.69 7.63
C GLU A 239 -7.65 12.48 8.31
N ALA A 240 -7.59 12.47 9.65
CA ALA A 240 -8.05 11.37 10.49
C ALA A 240 -9.54 10.99 10.33
N HIS A 241 -10.36 11.85 9.73
CA HIS A 241 -11.75 11.54 9.40
C HIS A 241 -11.92 10.34 8.45
N GLN A 242 -10.88 9.97 7.68
CA GLN A 242 -10.90 8.80 6.78
C GLN A 242 -10.60 7.48 7.49
N ILE A 243 -10.08 7.51 8.72
CA ILE A 243 -9.58 6.34 9.43
C ILE A 243 -10.68 5.28 9.65
N GLY A 244 -11.88 5.70 10.02
CA GLY A 244 -12.98 4.77 10.32
C GLY A 244 -13.36 3.89 9.12
N ASP A 245 -13.51 4.50 7.95
CA ASP A 245 -13.84 3.76 6.72
C ASP A 245 -12.69 2.84 6.30
N ILE A 246 -11.46 3.34 6.32
CA ILE A 246 -10.27 2.55 5.94
C ILE A 246 -10.05 1.38 6.90
N ALA A 247 -10.18 1.60 8.22
CA ALA A 247 -10.05 0.52 9.20
C ALA A 247 -11.08 -0.59 8.98
N SER A 248 -12.31 -0.23 8.62
CA SER A 248 -13.36 -1.19 8.32
C SER A 248 -13.01 -2.10 7.14
N ASP A 249 -12.29 -1.59 6.14
CA ASP A 249 -11.85 -2.38 4.99
C ASP A 249 -10.78 -3.43 5.38
N TYR A 250 -9.97 -3.17 6.41
CA TYR A 250 -8.88 -4.08 6.82
C TYR A 250 -9.27 -5.07 7.90
N PHE A 251 -10.20 -4.71 8.79
CA PHE A 251 -10.65 -5.58 9.90
C PHE A 251 -11.97 -6.28 9.58
N GLY A 252 -12.58 -5.98 8.42
CA GLY A 252 -13.73 -6.69 7.90
C GLY A 252 -13.32 -7.91 7.06
N GLU A 253 -14.19 -8.90 6.98
CA GLU A 253 -14.04 -9.98 6.03
C GLU A 253 -14.53 -9.54 4.65
N ALA A 254 -13.74 -9.76 3.61
CA ALA A 254 -14.07 -9.33 2.25
C ALA A 254 -13.82 -10.45 1.24
N PHE A 255 -14.84 -10.74 0.44
CA PHE A 255 -14.75 -11.58 -0.76
C PHE A 255 -14.97 -10.71 -2.00
N SER A 256 -14.06 -10.74 -2.96
CA SER A 256 -14.17 -9.91 -4.17
C SER A 256 -13.90 -10.67 -5.46
N THR A 257 -14.63 -10.30 -6.52
CA THR A 257 -14.38 -10.83 -7.87
C THR A 257 -13.00 -10.46 -8.39
N ARG A 258 -12.38 -9.39 -7.89
CA ARG A 258 -11.02 -8.99 -8.25
C ARG A 258 -10.00 -10.02 -7.79
N GLN A 259 -10.10 -10.49 -6.55
CA GLN A 259 -9.23 -11.56 -6.03
C GLN A 259 -9.31 -12.84 -6.88
N LEU A 260 -10.53 -13.20 -7.33
CA LEU A 260 -10.73 -14.34 -8.22
C LEU A 260 -10.07 -14.14 -9.59
N VAL A 261 -10.22 -12.96 -10.18
CA VAL A 261 -9.62 -12.63 -11.49
C VAL A 261 -8.09 -12.60 -11.40
N ASP A 262 -7.53 -12.05 -10.32
CA ASP A 262 -6.09 -12.01 -10.08
C ASP A 262 -5.52 -13.43 -9.93
N LEU A 263 -6.22 -14.32 -9.19
CA LEU A 263 -5.87 -15.74 -9.12
C LEU A 263 -5.87 -16.40 -10.51
N CYS A 264 -6.94 -16.20 -11.29
CA CYS A 264 -7.04 -16.75 -12.64
C CYS A 264 -5.89 -16.28 -13.54
N THR A 265 -5.54 -15.00 -13.46
CA THR A 265 -4.46 -14.39 -14.26
C THR A 265 -3.12 -15.03 -13.95
N ASP A 266 -2.80 -15.19 -12.66
CA ASP A 266 -1.56 -15.83 -12.23
C ASP A 266 -1.51 -17.32 -12.62
N VAL A 267 -2.62 -18.05 -12.47
CA VAL A 267 -2.73 -19.47 -12.89
C VAL A 267 -2.56 -19.62 -14.40
N LEU A 268 -3.18 -18.75 -15.21
CA LEU A 268 -3.02 -18.75 -16.66
C LEU A 268 -1.59 -18.49 -17.09
N GLN A 269 -0.90 -17.59 -16.40
CA GLN A 269 0.51 -17.31 -16.65
C GLN A 269 1.39 -18.55 -16.35
N ILE A 270 1.17 -19.19 -15.20
CA ILE A 270 1.91 -20.40 -14.81
C ILE A 270 1.64 -21.53 -15.79
N TYR A 271 0.38 -21.72 -16.19
CA TYR A 271 0.00 -22.70 -17.21
C TYR A 271 0.79 -22.50 -18.50
N ARG A 272 0.83 -21.26 -19.01
CA ARG A 272 1.45 -20.92 -20.29
C ARG A 272 2.98 -21.02 -20.27
N SER A 273 3.60 -20.74 -19.14
CA SER A 273 5.07 -20.71 -19.03
C SER A 273 5.69 -22.02 -18.50
N LYS A 274 5.00 -22.74 -17.61
CA LYS A 274 5.61 -23.84 -16.84
C LYS A 274 4.81 -25.15 -16.81
N LEU A 275 3.48 -25.09 -16.92
CA LEU A 275 2.59 -26.23 -16.76
C LEU A 275 1.71 -26.46 -18.00
N THR A 276 2.27 -26.32 -19.19
CA THR A 276 1.57 -26.46 -20.49
C THR A 276 0.99 -27.85 -20.72
N ASP A 277 1.49 -28.85 -20.01
CA ASP A 277 1.02 -30.23 -20.02
C ASP A 277 -0.35 -30.38 -19.32
N VAL A 278 -0.71 -29.49 -18.40
CA VAL A 278 -1.96 -29.55 -17.64
C VAL A 278 -3.04 -28.65 -18.29
N LYS A 279 -3.58 -29.07 -19.43
CA LYS A 279 -4.61 -28.32 -20.18
C LYS A 279 -5.83 -27.91 -19.35
N GLN A 280 -6.22 -28.73 -18.37
CA GLN A 280 -7.34 -28.43 -17.47
C GLN A 280 -7.10 -27.18 -16.63
N LEU A 281 -5.83 -26.83 -16.32
CA LEU A 281 -5.49 -25.65 -15.53
C LEU A 281 -5.89 -24.35 -16.27
N GLY A 282 -5.56 -24.26 -17.56
CA GLY A 282 -6.00 -23.15 -18.41
C GLY A 282 -7.52 -23.08 -18.55
N LEU A 283 -8.18 -24.21 -18.83
CA LEU A 283 -9.63 -24.26 -18.98
C LEU A 283 -10.39 -23.85 -17.70
N ALA A 284 -9.91 -24.29 -16.52
CA ALA A 284 -10.55 -23.97 -15.25
C ALA A 284 -10.39 -22.46 -14.93
N ALA A 285 -9.22 -21.89 -15.16
CA ALA A 285 -8.95 -20.47 -14.93
C ALA A 285 -9.76 -19.57 -15.89
N ASP A 286 -9.77 -19.87 -17.19
CA ASP A 286 -10.57 -19.13 -18.18
C ASP A 286 -12.09 -19.19 -17.85
N LYS A 287 -12.57 -20.36 -17.40
CA LYS A 287 -13.96 -20.54 -17.02
C LYS A 287 -14.35 -19.68 -15.81
N LEU A 288 -13.54 -19.70 -14.73
CA LEU A 288 -13.79 -18.88 -13.55
C LEU A 288 -13.73 -17.40 -13.90
N GLN A 289 -12.74 -16.97 -14.68
CA GLN A 289 -12.61 -15.59 -15.12
C GLN A 289 -13.85 -15.09 -15.86
N LYS A 290 -14.39 -15.92 -16.78
CA LYS A 290 -15.66 -15.63 -17.50
C LYS A 290 -16.83 -15.52 -16.54
N THR A 291 -16.95 -16.44 -15.57
CA THR A 291 -18.02 -16.43 -14.56
C THR A 291 -17.93 -15.18 -13.69
N CYS A 292 -16.74 -14.72 -13.33
CA CYS A 292 -16.54 -13.45 -12.64
C CYS A 292 -17.04 -12.25 -13.45
N GLN A 293 -16.73 -12.20 -14.76
CA GLN A 293 -17.22 -11.15 -15.65
C GLN A 293 -18.74 -11.15 -15.74
N GLU A 294 -19.34 -12.32 -15.93
CA GLU A 294 -20.79 -12.48 -15.98
C GLU A 294 -21.49 -12.09 -14.66
N PHE A 295 -20.87 -12.38 -13.52
CA PHE A 295 -21.38 -11.96 -12.22
C PHE A 295 -21.30 -10.44 -12.04
N ARG A 296 -20.23 -9.81 -12.48
CA ARG A 296 -20.08 -8.33 -12.45
C ARG A 296 -21.14 -7.60 -13.25
N LEU A 297 -21.64 -8.18 -14.33
CA LEU A 297 -22.72 -7.58 -15.13
C LEU A 297 -24.07 -7.47 -14.38
N LEU A 298 -24.21 -8.11 -13.22
CA LEU A 298 -25.39 -7.96 -12.35
C LEU A 298 -25.36 -6.66 -11.51
N PHE A 299 -24.25 -5.95 -11.50
CA PHE A 299 -24.08 -4.70 -10.78
C PHE A 299 -24.02 -3.52 -11.76
N ASN A 300 -24.46 -2.37 -11.31
CA ASN A 300 -24.35 -1.14 -12.08
C ASN A 300 -22.88 -0.74 -12.30
N TYR A 301 -22.63 0.08 -13.32
CA TYR A 301 -21.27 0.57 -13.62
C TYR A 301 -20.72 1.46 -12.51
N ASP A 302 -21.58 2.21 -11.81
CA ASP A 302 -21.17 3.04 -10.69
C ASP A 302 -21.03 2.20 -9.41
N PRO A 303 -19.97 2.41 -8.62
CA PRO A 303 -19.79 1.71 -7.35
C PRO A 303 -20.84 2.16 -6.35
N GLU A 304 -21.88 1.34 -6.17
CA GLU A 304 -22.93 1.56 -5.18
C GLU A 304 -22.65 0.70 -3.95
N ARG A 305 -22.74 1.32 -2.77
CA ARG A 305 -22.86 0.57 -1.52
C ARG A 305 -24.30 0.12 -1.38
N GLY A 306 -24.53 -1.17 -1.15
CA GLY A 306 -25.86 -1.74 -1.03
C GLY A 306 -25.95 -2.89 -0.03
N ASN A 307 -27.16 -3.25 0.32
CA ASN A 307 -27.44 -4.37 1.21
C ASN A 307 -27.33 -5.70 0.44
N TRP A 308 -26.37 -6.53 0.80
CA TRP A 308 -26.18 -7.86 0.21
C TRP A 308 -27.43 -8.74 0.31
N ARG A 309 -28.16 -8.67 1.45
CA ARG A 309 -29.39 -9.45 1.67
C ARG A 309 -30.47 -9.16 0.65
N GLU A 310 -30.59 -7.94 0.16
CA GLU A 310 -31.55 -7.56 -0.88
C GLU A 310 -31.18 -8.17 -2.25
N LYS A 311 -29.88 -8.19 -2.58
CA LYS A 311 -29.38 -8.87 -3.80
C LYS A 311 -29.58 -10.38 -3.73
N TYR A 312 -29.45 -10.98 -2.55
CA TYR A 312 -29.63 -12.41 -2.33
C TYR A 312 -31.09 -12.89 -2.49
N GLN A 313 -32.08 -11.98 -2.49
CA GLN A 313 -33.47 -12.29 -2.84
C GLN A 313 -33.70 -12.48 -4.34
N GLN A 314 -32.77 -12.05 -5.19
CA GLN A 314 -32.88 -12.18 -6.64
C GLN A 314 -32.37 -13.55 -7.10
N GLN A 315 -33.24 -14.38 -7.66
CA GLN A 315 -32.90 -15.74 -8.09
C GLN A 315 -31.68 -15.76 -9.07
N GLN A 316 -31.64 -14.83 -10.02
CA GLN A 316 -30.51 -14.73 -10.95
C GLN A 316 -29.18 -14.43 -10.24
N PHE A 317 -29.20 -13.58 -9.22
CA PHE A 317 -28.04 -13.27 -8.41
C PHE A 317 -27.53 -14.52 -7.68
N VAL A 318 -28.41 -15.23 -6.99
CA VAL A 318 -28.07 -16.46 -6.26
C VAL A 318 -27.46 -17.51 -7.19
N GLN A 319 -28.07 -17.74 -8.36
CA GLN A 319 -27.55 -18.70 -9.33
C GLN A 319 -26.15 -18.34 -9.82
N LYS A 320 -25.91 -17.08 -10.16
CA LYS A 320 -24.58 -16.62 -10.62
C LYS A 320 -23.56 -16.65 -9.49
N PHE A 321 -23.95 -16.30 -8.27
CA PHE A 321 -23.08 -16.37 -7.10
C PHE A 321 -22.68 -17.83 -6.80
N GLN A 322 -23.64 -18.75 -6.77
CA GLN A 322 -23.36 -20.19 -6.60
C GLN A 322 -22.45 -20.74 -7.73
N ARG A 323 -22.59 -20.23 -8.94
CA ARG A 323 -21.74 -20.61 -10.05
C ARG A 323 -20.29 -20.23 -9.83
N LEU A 324 -20.02 -19.07 -9.21
CA LEU A 324 -18.65 -18.67 -8.82
C LEU A 324 -18.00 -19.72 -7.92
N LYS A 325 -18.74 -20.23 -6.91
CA LYS A 325 -18.24 -21.27 -6.01
C LYS A 325 -17.88 -22.54 -6.76
N VAL A 326 -18.78 -23.02 -7.63
CA VAL A 326 -18.55 -24.25 -8.39
C VAL A 326 -17.32 -24.14 -9.29
N ASP A 327 -17.13 -22.98 -9.94
CA ASP A 327 -16.01 -22.80 -10.85
C ASP A 327 -14.70 -22.52 -10.09
N LEU A 328 -14.76 -21.89 -8.91
CA LEU A 328 -13.64 -21.73 -8.00
C LEU A 328 -13.19 -23.09 -7.43
N ASP A 329 -14.14 -23.91 -6.97
CA ASP A 329 -13.82 -25.27 -6.47
C ASP A 329 -13.21 -26.12 -7.59
N PHE A 330 -13.74 -26.06 -8.81
CA PHE A 330 -13.13 -26.75 -9.94
C PHE A 330 -11.68 -26.30 -10.18
N LEU A 331 -11.41 -24.99 -10.17
CA LEU A 331 -10.05 -24.48 -10.30
C LEU A 331 -9.14 -24.95 -9.15
N TYR A 332 -9.62 -24.91 -7.91
CA TYR A 332 -8.91 -25.43 -6.74
C TYR A 332 -8.55 -26.90 -6.90
N GLN A 333 -9.49 -27.77 -7.32
CA GLN A 333 -9.21 -29.19 -7.52
C GLN A 333 -8.11 -29.43 -8.58
N VAL A 334 -8.09 -28.65 -9.65
CA VAL A 334 -7.05 -28.75 -10.69
C VAL A 334 -5.70 -28.23 -10.19
N ILE A 335 -5.67 -27.09 -9.47
CA ILE A 335 -4.44 -26.57 -8.85
C ILE A 335 -3.85 -27.60 -7.88
N LYS A 336 -4.70 -28.24 -7.06
CA LYS A 336 -4.29 -29.26 -6.09
C LYS A 336 -3.49 -30.41 -6.71
N LEU A 337 -3.80 -30.80 -7.94
CA LEU A 337 -3.05 -31.82 -8.67
C LEU A 337 -1.65 -31.34 -9.14
N CYS A 338 -1.42 -30.05 -9.08
CA CYS A 338 -0.18 -29.41 -9.53
C CYS A 338 0.72 -28.97 -8.37
N VAL A 339 0.28 -29.12 -7.12
CA VAL A 339 1.04 -28.74 -5.91
C VAL A 339 2.42 -29.42 -5.91
N SER A 340 3.42 -28.69 -5.44
CA SER A 340 4.84 -29.10 -5.40
C SER A 340 5.54 -29.16 -6.77
N ARG A 341 4.87 -28.81 -7.86
CA ARG A 341 5.52 -28.71 -9.19
C ARG A 341 6.21 -27.38 -9.42
N ASN A 342 5.75 -26.31 -8.73
CA ASN A 342 6.32 -24.97 -8.82
C ASN A 342 5.82 -24.11 -7.65
N GLU A 343 6.69 -23.32 -7.00
CA GLU A 343 6.34 -22.44 -5.86
C GLU A 343 5.21 -21.45 -6.15
N ALA A 344 5.12 -20.94 -7.40
CA ALA A 344 4.05 -20.03 -7.76
C ALA A 344 2.68 -20.72 -7.82
N ILE A 345 2.60 -22.01 -8.20
CA ILE A 345 1.32 -22.76 -8.17
C ILE A 345 0.95 -23.13 -6.74
N ASP A 346 1.91 -23.34 -5.84
CA ASP A 346 1.66 -23.61 -4.43
C ASP A 346 1.05 -22.37 -3.76
N SER A 347 1.55 -21.17 -4.07
CA SER A 347 0.92 -19.91 -3.66
C SER A 347 -0.49 -19.74 -4.22
N CYS A 348 -0.75 -20.13 -5.47
CA CYS A 348 -2.11 -20.13 -6.04
C CYS A 348 -3.04 -21.11 -5.33
N PHE A 349 -2.51 -22.26 -4.87
CA PHE A 349 -3.27 -23.22 -4.08
C PHE A 349 -3.75 -22.62 -2.76
N ASP A 350 -2.86 -22.01 -1.99
CA ASP A 350 -3.20 -21.38 -0.71
C ASP A 350 -4.24 -20.26 -0.90
N ARG A 351 -4.10 -19.46 -1.96
CA ARG A 351 -5.08 -18.42 -2.31
C ARG A 351 -6.45 -19.01 -2.64
N ALA A 352 -6.51 -20.12 -3.40
CA ALA A 352 -7.76 -20.77 -3.73
C ALA A 352 -8.47 -21.33 -2.48
N VAL A 353 -7.71 -21.92 -1.53
CA VAL A 353 -8.23 -22.37 -0.23
C VAL A 353 -8.85 -21.20 0.54
N ASN A 354 -8.11 -20.09 0.66
CA ASN A 354 -8.59 -18.91 1.38
C ASN A 354 -9.85 -18.30 0.76
N LEU A 355 -9.91 -18.21 -0.58
CA LEU A 355 -11.07 -17.68 -1.29
C LEU A 355 -12.32 -18.58 -1.15
N LEU A 356 -12.14 -19.90 -1.11
CA LEU A 356 -13.24 -20.82 -0.82
C LEU A 356 -13.76 -20.65 0.62
N ALA A 357 -12.87 -20.50 1.59
CA ALA A 357 -13.25 -20.23 2.97
C ALA A 357 -13.99 -18.90 3.12
N GLN A 358 -13.52 -17.82 2.48
CA GLN A 358 -14.18 -16.50 2.48
C GLN A 358 -15.54 -16.49 1.78
N TYR A 359 -15.74 -17.36 0.80
CA TYR A 359 -17.05 -17.49 0.12
C TYR A 359 -18.12 -18.06 1.05
N ASP A 360 -17.75 -18.95 1.98
CA ASP A 360 -18.68 -19.69 2.84
C ASP A 360 -19.07 -18.92 4.13
N VAL A 361 -18.46 -17.77 4.41
CA VAL A 361 -18.80 -16.83 5.50
C VAL A 361 -19.94 -15.89 5.06
#